data_fa8d0d2af0b7156af9ae3ac48c44ac37
#
_entry.id   fa8d0d2af0b7156af9ae3ac48c44ac37
#
_cell.length_a   1.000
_cell.length_b   1.000
_cell.length_c   1.000
_cell.angle_alpha   90.00
_cell.angle_beta   90.00
_cell.angle_gamma   90.00
#
_symmetry.space_group_name_H-M   'P 1'
#
loop_
_entity.id
_entity.type
_entity.pdbx_description
1 polymer ?
#
loop_
_entity_poly.entity_id
_entity_poly.type
_entity_poly.pdbx_seq_one_letter_code
_entity_poly.pdbx_strand_id
1 'polypeptide(L)'
;MSDDQPVLTDQRRYPHGVPSWVDVTQPDLDAAARFYGGLFGWQLTDVAPPDAAGPYLIATLDGHDVAAAAPVEAAGEVAWRTYVACDDVDATAAAVTAAGGRVLAAPRDVGPAGRDATCIDPQGAQFRLWQARRRLGVQLANSPGAWNFSILRSAAPGGVLPFYAEVFGWAVDPQLGAGMIRLPGYGDHLAATVDPHIHERQQVAPPGFADVVAGVVEDADAEQAAWQVTFTVADRDESALTAERLGATVLSSSENDWTREAVIRDPQGATLTLSQFAPAEW
;
A
#
# COMPACT_ATOMS: atom_id res chain seq x y z
N MET A 1 41.37 0.21 2.95
CA MET A 1 40.15 -0.56 3.32
C MET A 1 39.04 0.46 3.21
N SER A 2 38.39 0.48 2.06
CA SER A 2 37.33 1.43 1.75
C SER A 2 36.04 0.89 2.37
N ASP A 3 35.45 1.67 3.27
CA ASP A 3 34.09 1.48 3.76
C ASP A 3 33.12 1.73 2.60
N ASP A 4 32.79 0.66 1.90
CA ASP A 4 31.72 0.65 0.92
C ASP A 4 30.40 0.32 1.64
N GLN A 5 29.87 1.32 2.35
CA GLN A 5 28.51 1.26 2.86
C GLN A 5 27.58 1.59 1.68
N PRO A 6 26.65 0.73 1.30
CA PRO A 6 25.71 1.06 0.24
C PRO A 6 24.79 2.18 0.76
N VAL A 7 24.79 3.28 0.01
CA VAL A 7 23.84 4.41 0.18
C VAL A 7 22.46 3.90 -0.29
N LEU A 8 21.73 3.20 0.57
CA LEU A 8 20.48 2.52 0.24
C LEU A 8 19.23 3.43 0.22
N THR A 9 19.35 4.72 0.51
CA THR A 9 18.16 5.56 0.76
C THR A 9 17.71 6.41 -0.42
N ASP A 10 18.50 6.56 -1.48
CA ASP A 10 18.19 7.54 -2.54
C ASP A 10 17.80 6.89 -3.88
N GLN A 11 17.73 5.57 -3.99
CA GLN A 11 17.58 4.87 -5.27
C GLN A 11 16.31 4.04 -5.44
N ARG A 12 15.47 3.89 -4.40
CA ARG A 12 14.23 3.14 -4.54
C ARG A 12 13.20 3.95 -5.33
N ARG A 13 13.21 3.77 -6.64
CA ARG A 13 12.20 4.31 -7.56
C ARG A 13 11.13 3.26 -7.79
N TYR A 14 9.89 3.70 -7.82
CA TYR A 14 8.77 2.86 -8.16
C TYR A 14 8.40 3.08 -9.62
N PRO A 15 8.51 2.06 -10.50
CA PRO A 15 8.09 2.17 -11.89
C PRO A 15 6.59 2.45 -12.00
N HIS A 16 6.18 2.94 -13.17
CA HIS A 16 4.75 3.08 -13.49
C HIS A 16 3.99 1.78 -13.20
N GLY A 17 2.84 1.89 -12.52
CA GLY A 17 2.00 0.78 -12.16
C GLY A 17 2.36 0.07 -10.86
N VAL A 18 3.44 0.44 -10.17
CA VAL A 18 3.78 -0.16 -8.87
C VAL A 18 3.10 0.62 -7.74
N PRO A 19 2.34 -0.03 -6.83
CA PRO A 19 1.92 0.59 -5.59
C PRO A 19 3.14 1.07 -4.79
N SER A 20 3.16 2.34 -4.42
CA SER A 20 4.37 3.00 -3.92
C SER A 20 4.22 3.68 -2.56
N TRP A 21 2.99 3.95 -2.15
CA TRP A 21 2.70 4.67 -0.91
C TRP A 21 1.33 4.31 -0.36
N VAL A 22 1.18 4.46 0.95
CA VAL A 22 -0.11 4.37 1.63
C VAL A 22 -0.27 5.51 2.63
N ASP A 23 -1.47 6.07 2.74
CA ASP A 23 -1.83 6.97 3.83
C ASP A 23 -3.21 6.65 4.40
N VAL A 24 -3.45 7.09 5.62
CA VAL A 24 -4.75 7.00 6.26
C VAL A 24 -5.34 8.39 6.46
N THR A 25 -6.62 8.54 6.13
CA THR A 25 -7.37 9.76 6.46
C THR A 25 -8.05 9.59 7.80
N GLN A 26 -7.86 10.56 8.72
CA GLN A 26 -8.30 10.50 10.12
C GLN A 26 -8.88 11.83 10.59
N PRO A 27 -9.95 11.84 11.40
CA PRO A 27 -10.49 13.07 11.98
C PRO A 27 -9.60 13.66 13.08
N ASP A 28 -8.87 12.84 13.83
CA ASP A 28 -7.94 13.24 14.89
C ASP A 28 -6.55 12.62 14.63
N LEU A 29 -5.61 13.44 14.17
CA LEU A 29 -4.26 13.00 13.85
C LEU A 29 -3.41 12.70 15.08
N ASP A 30 -3.67 13.34 16.23
CA ASP A 30 -2.99 13.03 17.48
C ASP A 30 -3.42 11.66 18.01
N ALA A 31 -4.71 11.32 17.87
CA ALA A 31 -5.21 9.99 18.20
C ALA A 31 -4.64 8.93 17.24
N ALA A 32 -4.54 9.23 15.94
CA ALA A 32 -3.89 8.36 14.97
C ALA A 32 -2.41 8.13 15.32
N ALA A 33 -1.68 9.18 15.66
CA ALA A 33 -0.27 9.08 16.05
C ALA A 33 -0.07 8.20 17.30
N ARG A 34 -0.97 8.32 18.29
CA ARG A 34 -0.93 7.45 19.49
C ARG A 34 -1.23 6.00 19.15
N PHE A 35 -2.23 5.74 18.31
CA PHE A 35 -2.63 4.40 17.93
C PHE A 35 -1.56 3.70 17.11
N TYR A 36 -1.16 4.27 15.98
CA TYR A 36 -0.18 3.67 15.08
C TYR A 36 1.23 3.66 15.67
N GLY A 37 1.58 4.68 16.47
CA GLY A 37 2.81 4.69 17.25
C GLY A 37 2.88 3.55 18.27
N GLY A 38 1.78 3.29 18.97
CA GLY A 38 1.68 2.18 19.93
C GLY A 38 1.62 0.81 19.29
N LEU A 39 1.01 0.68 18.09
CA LEU A 39 0.84 -0.58 17.39
C LEU A 39 2.11 -0.99 16.62
N PHE A 40 2.70 -0.06 15.86
CA PHE A 40 3.80 -0.32 14.93
C PHE A 40 5.14 0.29 15.34
N GLY A 41 5.16 1.09 16.42
CA GLY A 41 6.37 1.82 16.82
C GLY A 41 6.66 3.06 15.96
N TRP A 42 5.69 3.55 15.20
CA TRP A 42 5.90 4.68 14.30
C TRP A 42 6.11 5.99 15.04
N GLN A 43 6.94 6.84 14.44
CA GLN A 43 7.05 8.25 14.78
C GLN A 43 6.39 9.07 13.68
N LEU A 44 5.37 9.87 14.04
CA LEU A 44 4.65 10.70 13.08
C LEU A 44 5.09 12.15 13.20
N THR A 45 5.48 12.76 12.09
CA THR A 45 5.96 14.14 12.04
C THR A 45 5.24 14.91 10.93
N ASP A 46 4.73 16.10 11.25
CA ASP A 46 4.13 16.97 10.26
C ASP A 46 5.20 17.53 9.32
N VAL A 47 4.99 17.29 8.02
CA VAL A 47 5.85 17.76 6.94
C VAL A 47 5.14 18.71 5.98
N ALA A 48 3.90 19.09 6.30
CA ALA A 48 3.15 20.02 5.48
C ALA A 48 3.84 21.40 5.47
N PRO A 49 3.95 22.06 4.31
CA PRO A 49 4.44 23.43 4.27
C PRO A 49 3.47 24.37 5.00
N PRO A 50 3.93 25.55 5.49
CA PRO A 50 3.11 26.45 6.30
C PRO A 50 1.84 26.98 5.61
N ASP A 51 1.81 26.95 4.29
CA ASP A 51 0.70 27.39 3.44
C ASP A 51 -0.20 26.21 2.95
N ALA A 52 0.06 25.00 3.46
CA ALA A 52 -0.78 23.84 3.12
C ALA A 52 -2.18 23.96 3.73
N ALA A 53 -3.17 23.32 3.11
CA ALA A 53 -4.55 23.30 3.58
C ALA A 53 -4.74 22.56 4.92
N GLY A 54 -3.74 21.79 5.37
CA GLY A 54 -3.75 21.07 6.63
C GLY A 54 -2.46 20.26 6.83
N PRO A 55 -2.30 19.62 8.00
CA PRO A 55 -1.15 18.82 8.32
C PRO A 55 -1.09 17.55 7.46
N TYR A 56 0.13 17.06 7.22
CA TYR A 56 0.40 15.76 6.61
C TYR A 56 1.50 15.07 7.40
N LEU A 57 1.12 14.07 8.21
CA LEU A 57 2.04 13.42 9.12
C LEU A 57 2.71 12.24 8.40
N ILE A 58 4.01 12.33 8.15
CA ILE A 58 4.79 11.18 7.71
C ILE A 58 5.09 10.29 8.91
N ALA A 59 4.78 9.00 8.76
CA ALA A 59 5.15 7.95 9.70
C ALA A 59 6.52 7.38 9.31
N THR A 60 7.43 7.35 10.28
CA THR A 60 8.75 6.73 10.13
C THR A 60 8.91 5.55 11.08
N LEU A 61 9.57 4.50 10.60
CA LEU A 61 10.01 3.35 11.37
C LEU A 61 11.53 3.19 11.16
N ASP A 62 12.30 3.22 12.23
CA ASP A 62 13.78 3.18 12.19
C ASP A 62 14.38 4.23 11.23
N GLY A 63 13.76 5.43 11.18
CA GLY A 63 14.19 6.52 10.32
C GLY A 63 13.78 6.43 8.84
N HIS A 64 13.00 5.42 8.45
CA HIS A 64 12.52 5.23 7.09
C HIS A 64 11.04 5.60 6.97
N ASP A 65 10.67 6.33 5.91
CA ASP A 65 9.28 6.66 5.61
C ASP A 65 8.50 5.36 5.26
N VAL A 66 7.42 5.08 5.99
CA VAL A 66 6.64 3.82 5.83
C VAL A 66 5.17 4.05 5.48
N ALA A 67 4.60 5.19 5.87
CA ALA A 67 3.20 5.56 5.61
C ALA A 67 2.96 7.02 5.94
N ALA A 68 1.71 7.49 5.82
CA ALA A 68 1.31 8.79 6.36
C ALA A 68 -0.09 8.78 6.97
N ALA A 69 -0.40 9.86 7.71
CA ALA A 69 -1.74 10.21 8.14
C ALA A 69 -2.08 11.64 7.73
N ALA A 70 -3.30 11.84 7.25
CA ALA A 70 -3.81 13.13 6.81
C ALA A 70 -5.20 13.38 7.42
N PRO A 71 -5.65 14.64 7.55
CA PRO A 71 -7.00 14.93 7.99
C PRO A 71 -8.02 14.42 6.97
N VAL A 72 -9.15 13.88 7.46
CA VAL A 72 -10.27 13.55 6.60
C VAL A 72 -10.90 14.85 6.07
N GLU A 73 -11.11 14.93 4.78
CA GLU A 73 -11.84 16.05 4.16
C GLU A 73 -13.33 16.02 4.54
N ALA A 74 -14.01 17.17 4.48
CA ALA A 74 -15.39 17.34 4.97
C ALA A 74 -16.42 16.36 4.35
N ALA A 75 -16.17 15.82 3.18
CA ALA A 75 -16.98 14.80 2.51
C ALA A 75 -16.21 13.48 2.29
N GLY A 76 -15.05 13.33 2.94
CA GLY A 76 -14.17 12.19 2.81
C GLY A 76 -14.50 11.07 3.79
N GLU A 77 -13.90 9.94 3.56
CA GLU A 77 -14.03 8.75 4.41
C GLU A 77 -12.78 8.55 5.26
N VAL A 78 -12.97 8.02 6.46
CA VAL A 78 -11.89 7.50 7.30
C VAL A 78 -11.44 6.17 6.71
N ALA A 79 -10.33 6.17 5.98
CA ALA A 79 -9.85 4.97 5.30
C ALA A 79 -8.36 5.06 4.96
N TRP A 80 -7.74 3.91 4.80
CA TRP A 80 -6.46 3.76 4.15
C TRP A 80 -6.59 3.95 2.64
N ARG A 81 -5.60 4.58 2.04
CA ARG A 81 -5.51 4.82 0.58
C ARG A 81 -4.21 4.23 0.05
N THR A 82 -4.31 3.56 -1.09
CA THR A 82 -3.15 3.06 -1.84
C THR A 82 -2.84 4.01 -2.98
N TYR A 83 -1.57 4.35 -3.14
CA TYR A 83 -1.06 5.15 -4.24
C TYR A 83 -0.30 4.27 -5.21
N VAL A 84 -0.58 4.41 -6.49
CA VAL A 84 0.11 3.73 -7.57
C VAL A 84 1.03 4.73 -8.27
N ALA A 85 2.30 4.38 -8.39
CA ALA A 85 3.28 5.21 -9.08
C ALA A 85 2.94 5.38 -10.56
N CYS A 86 3.12 6.56 -11.09
CA CYS A 86 2.97 6.86 -12.51
C CYS A 86 4.03 7.85 -12.99
N ASP A 87 4.45 7.70 -14.25
CA ASP A 87 5.44 8.58 -14.85
C ASP A 87 4.84 9.95 -15.21
N ASP A 88 3.56 9.98 -15.57
CA ASP A 88 2.78 11.18 -15.89
C ASP A 88 1.36 11.03 -15.34
N VAL A 89 1.03 11.85 -14.34
CA VAL A 89 -0.26 11.78 -13.66
C VAL A 89 -1.42 12.24 -14.54
N ASP A 90 -1.21 13.20 -15.44
CA ASP A 90 -2.25 13.68 -16.36
C ASP A 90 -2.59 12.63 -17.41
N ALA A 91 -1.57 12.02 -18.02
CA ALA A 91 -1.74 10.95 -18.99
C ALA A 91 -2.38 9.71 -18.35
N THR A 92 -1.95 9.33 -17.12
CA THR A 92 -2.52 8.17 -16.42
C THR A 92 -3.96 8.43 -15.97
N ALA A 93 -4.30 9.64 -15.52
CA ALA A 93 -5.68 10.02 -15.20
C ALA A 93 -6.61 9.98 -16.43
N ALA A 94 -6.08 10.36 -17.60
CA ALA A 94 -6.81 10.21 -18.86
C ALA A 94 -7.01 8.72 -19.22
N ALA A 95 -6.00 7.86 -19.04
CA ALA A 95 -6.09 6.42 -19.25
C ALA A 95 -7.11 5.78 -18.30
N VAL A 96 -7.14 6.16 -17.01
CA VAL A 96 -8.18 5.73 -16.06
C VAL A 96 -9.58 6.00 -16.59
N THR A 97 -9.80 7.22 -17.12
CA THR A 97 -11.12 7.58 -17.68
C THR A 97 -11.44 6.79 -18.93
N ALA A 98 -10.48 6.60 -19.82
CA ALA A 98 -10.64 5.83 -21.06
C ALA A 98 -10.96 4.35 -20.79
N ALA A 99 -10.36 3.76 -19.75
CA ALA A 99 -10.59 2.39 -19.33
C ALA A 99 -11.88 2.18 -18.50
N GLY A 100 -12.72 3.23 -18.34
CA GLY A 100 -14.01 3.15 -17.66
C GLY A 100 -14.01 3.47 -16.17
N GLY A 101 -12.88 3.88 -15.60
CA GLY A 101 -12.81 4.47 -14.27
C GLY A 101 -13.21 5.94 -14.26
N ARG A 102 -13.03 6.62 -13.14
CA ARG A 102 -13.31 8.06 -13.00
C ARG A 102 -12.21 8.75 -12.20
N VAL A 103 -11.94 9.99 -12.52
CA VAL A 103 -11.10 10.89 -11.73
C VAL A 103 -12.01 11.64 -10.74
N LEU A 104 -11.80 11.41 -9.44
CA LEU A 104 -12.55 12.06 -8.36
C LEU A 104 -11.94 13.41 -7.98
N ALA A 105 -10.59 13.48 -7.95
CA ALA A 105 -9.85 14.72 -7.82
C ALA A 105 -8.81 14.80 -8.94
N ALA A 106 -8.86 15.88 -9.70
CA ALA A 106 -7.97 16.10 -10.84
C ALA A 106 -6.49 16.13 -10.41
N PRO A 107 -5.55 15.84 -11.34
CA PRO A 107 -4.14 15.98 -11.08
C PRO A 107 -3.79 17.34 -10.48
N ARG A 108 -3.10 17.32 -9.34
CA ARG A 108 -2.67 18.53 -8.63
C ARG A 108 -1.18 18.45 -8.26
N ASP A 109 -0.59 19.62 -8.08
CA ASP A 109 0.78 19.75 -7.62
C ASP A 109 0.83 19.67 -6.08
N VAL A 110 1.73 18.84 -5.56
CA VAL A 110 2.02 18.69 -4.11
C VAL A 110 3.42 19.25 -3.83
N GLY A 111 3.75 20.33 -4.49
CA GLY A 111 5.03 21.03 -4.33
C GLY A 111 6.24 20.15 -4.68
N PRO A 112 7.31 20.24 -3.88
CA PRO A 112 8.53 19.46 -4.15
C PRO A 112 8.36 17.96 -3.95
N ALA A 113 7.28 17.50 -3.30
CA ALA A 113 7.04 16.07 -3.07
C ALA A 113 6.70 15.32 -4.37
N GLY A 114 5.78 15.85 -5.15
CA GLY A 114 5.29 15.21 -6.37
C GLY A 114 3.98 15.81 -6.87
N ARG A 115 3.23 15.01 -7.63
CA ARG A 115 1.86 15.32 -8.08
C ARG A 115 0.97 14.11 -7.79
N ASP A 116 -0.29 14.34 -7.42
CA ASP A 116 -1.27 13.29 -7.18
C ASP A 116 -2.58 13.51 -7.92
N ALA A 117 -3.35 12.45 -8.07
CA ALA A 117 -4.76 12.48 -8.44
C ALA A 117 -5.52 11.40 -7.67
N THR A 118 -6.79 11.62 -7.39
CA THR A 118 -7.67 10.60 -6.79
C THR A 118 -8.55 10.00 -7.87
N CYS A 119 -8.52 8.69 -7.96
CA CYS A 119 -9.24 7.91 -8.96
C CYS A 119 -10.13 6.85 -8.31
N ILE A 120 -11.07 6.36 -9.08
CA ILE A 120 -11.93 5.22 -8.72
C ILE A 120 -12.03 4.29 -9.91
N ASP A 121 -11.94 2.99 -9.67
CA ASP A 121 -12.10 1.98 -10.70
C ASP A 121 -13.57 1.77 -11.10
N PRO A 122 -13.88 0.99 -12.13
CA PRO A 122 -15.26 0.74 -12.56
C PRO A 122 -16.17 0.08 -11.52
N GLN A 123 -15.60 -0.54 -10.47
CA GLN A 123 -16.35 -1.22 -9.41
C GLN A 123 -16.38 -0.46 -8.08
N GLY A 124 -15.82 0.73 -8.04
CA GLY A 124 -15.90 1.62 -6.89
C GLY A 124 -14.68 1.65 -5.97
N ALA A 125 -13.61 0.91 -6.28
CA ALA A 125 -12.40 0.97 -5.47
C ALA A 125 -11.62 2.28 -5.72
N GLN A 126 -11.46 3.07 -4.68
CA GLN A 126 -10.68 4.31 -4.74
C GLN A 126 -9.18 4.01 -4.60
N PHE A 127 -8.38 4.68 -5.41
CA PHE A 127 -6.91 4.67 -5.34
C PHE A 127 -6.37 6.04 -5.73
N ARG A 128 -5.10 6.27 -5.45
CA ARG A 128 -4.43 7.50 -5.86
C ARG A 128 -3.33 7.21 -6.88
N LEU A 129 -3.11 8.15 -7.77
CA LEU A 129 -1.94 8.19 -8.64
C LEU A 129 -0.87 9.05 -7.98
N TRP A 130 0.39 8.64 -8.10
CA TRP A 130 1.52 9.38 -7.57
C TRP A 130 2.63 9.54 -8.60
N GLN A 131 2.83 10.77 -9.08
CA GLN A 131 3.98 11.15 -9.89
C GLN A 131 5.04 11.74 -8.98
N ALA A 132 6.03 10.95 -8.63
CA ALA A 132 7.05 11.31 -7.66
C ALA A 132 8.00 12.39 -8.17
N ARG A 133 8.41 13.29 -7.27
CA ARG A 133 9.56 14.19 -7.44
C ARG A 133 10.60 13.85 -6.37
N ARG A 134 10.55 14.46 -5.19
CA ARG A 134 11.46 14.17 -4.06
C ARG A 134 10.97 13.01 -3.18
N ARG A 135 9.66 12.78 -3.08
CA ARG A 135 9.09 11.65 -2.33
C ARG A 135 8.80 10.50 -3.27
N LEU A 136 9.71 9.53 -3.26
CA LEU A 136 9.68 8.41 -4.20
C LEU A 136 8.66 7.33 -3.81
N GLY A 137 8.29 7.24 -2.55
CA GLY A 137 7.40 6.21 -1.99
C GLY A 137 7.91 5.70 -0.64
N VAL A 138 7.44 4.53 -0.20
CA VAL A 138 7.91 3.91 1.05
C VAL A 138 9.39 3.55 0.94
N GLN A 139 10.12 3.76 2.03
CA GLN A 139 11.55 3.46 2.11
C GLN A 139 11.79 2.07 2.72
N LEU A 140 10.86 1.61 3.54
CA LEU A 140 10.87 0.28 4.15
C LEU A 140 9.53 -0.42 3.89
N ALA A 141 9.57 -1.65 3.38
CA ALA A 141 8.42 -2.50 3.13
C ALA A 141 8.72 -3.94 3.58
N ASN A 142 7.68 -4.74 3.76
CA ASN A 142 7.76 -6.18 4.08
C ASN A 142 8.53 -6.50 5.39
N SER A 143 8.67 -5.52 6.28
CA SER A 143 9.26 -5.70 7.61
C SER A 143 8.19 -5.50 8.68
N PRO A 144 8.32 -6.09 9.86
CA PRO A 144 7.38 -5.86 10.96
C PRO A 144 7.17 -4.36 11.22
N GLY A 145 5.89 -3.92 11.23
CA GLY A 145 5.51 -2.52 11.34
C GLY A 145 5.51 -1.75 10.03
N ALA A 146 5.88 -2.35 8.89
CA ALA A 146 5.87 -1.71 7.59
C ALA A 146 4.78 -2.28 6.68
N TRP A 147 4.39 -1.48 5.68
CA TRP A 147 3.45 -1.90 4.65
C TRP A 147 3.99 -3.10 3.86
N ASN A 148 3.10 -4.03 3.58
CA ASN A 148 3.39 -5.25 2.82
C ASN A 148 2.72 -5.20 1.45
N PHE A 149 1.39 -5.29 1.45
CA PHE A 149 0.58 -5.31 0.22
C PHE A 149 -0.64 -4.43 0.36
N SER A 150 -1.21 -4.06 -0.80
CA SER A 150 -2.60 -3.65 -0.91
C SER A 150 -3.37 -4.73 -1.68
N ILE A 151 -4.54 -5.09 -1.16
CA ILE A 151 -5.39 -6.15 -1.71
C ILE A 151 -6.70 -5.53 -2.18
N LEU A 152 -7.03 -5.74 -3.45
CA LEU A 152 -8.33 -5.37 -4.01
C LEU A 152 -9.37 -6.41 -3.60
N ARG A 153 -10.37 -6.00 -2.83
CA ARG A 153 -11.54 -6.81 -2.49
C ARG A 153 -12.68 -6.45 -3.42
N SER A 154 -13.28 -7.40 -4.09
CA SER A 154 -14.34 -7.18 -5.07
C SER A 154 -15.27 -8.38 -5.14
N ALA A 155 -16.57 -8.14 -5.28
CA ALA A 155 -17.55 -9.21 -5.52
C ALA A 155 -17.39 -9.88 -6.91
N ALA A 156 -16.72 -9.21 -7.85
CA ALA A 156 -16.52 -9.72 -9.22
C ALA A 156 -15.14 -9.29 -9.77
N PRO A 157 -14.02 -9.84 -9.25
CA PRO A 157 -12.67 -9.41 -9.64
C PRO A 157 -12.40 -9.51 -11.14
N GLY A 158 -12.94 -10.53 -11.81
CA GLY A 158 -12.79 -10.70 -13.26
C GLY A 158 -13.31 -9.53 -14.11
N GLY A 159 -14.21 -8.73 -13.58
CA GLY A 159 -14.75 -7.53 -14.25
C GLY A 159 -13.87 -6.29 -14.13
N VAL A 160 -12.96 -6.23 -13.15
CA VAL A 160 -12.13 -5.04 -12.89
C VAL A 160 -10.66 -5.24 -13.29
N LEU A 161 -10.19 -6.47 -13.33
CA LEU A 161 -8.79 -6.76 -13.71
C LEU A 161 -8.40 -6.24 -15.09
N PRO A 162 -9.26 -6.29 -16.15
CA PRO A 162 -8.96 -5.69 -17.44
C PRO A 162 -8.67 -4.17 -17.36
N PHE A 163 -9.36 -3.44 -16.47
CA PHE A 163 -9.10 -2.03 -16.22
C PHE A 163 -7.67 -1.81 -15.72
N TYR A 164 -7.24 -2.56 -14.71
CA TYR A 164 -5.89 -2.44 -14.17
C TYR A 164 -4.81 -2.91 -15.15
N ALA A 165 -5.12 -3.91 -15.99
CA ALA A 165 -4.22 -4.33 -17.06
C ALA A 165 -4.02 -3.22 -18.10
N GLU A 166 -5.08 -2.52 -18.50
CA GLU A 166 -5.00 -1.42 -19.47
C GLU A 166 -4.27 -0.20 -18.90
N VAL A 167 -4.56 0.18 -17.64
CA VAL A 167 -4.02 1.40 -17.03
C VAL A 167 -2.58 1.22 -16.56
N PHE A 168 -2.25 0.05 -15.97
CA PHE A 168 -0.98 -0.17 -15.27
C PHE A 168 -0.14 -1.32 -15.82
N GLY A 169 -0.64 -2.08 -16.80
CA GLY A 169 0.04 -3.27 -17.32
C GLY A 169 0.02 -4.46 -16.35
N TRP A 170 -0.91 -4.47 -15.39
CA TRP A 170 -1.02 -5.56 -14.42
C TRP A 170 -1.50 -6.85 -15.07
N ALA A 171 -0.98 -7.97 -14.59
CA ALA A 171 -1.34 -9.30 -15.05
C ALA A 171 -1.64 -10.21 -13.86
N VAL A 172 -2.61 -11.11 -14.04
CA VAL A 172 -2.86 -12.22 -13.11
C VAL A 172 -2.22 -13.47 -13.69
N ASP A 173 -1.44 -14.16 -12.90
CA ASP A 173 -0.81 -15.42 -13.28
C ASP A 173 -1.37 -16.55 -12.40
N PRO A 174 -2.12 -17.49 -12.98
CA PRO A 174 -2.67 -18.62 -12.22
C PRO A 174 -1.61 -19.48 -11.51
N GLN A 175 -0.35 -19.46 -11.97
CA GLN A 175 0.74 -20.21 -11.36
C GLN A 175 1.25 -19.59 -10.05
N LEU A 176 0.97 -18.30 -9.84
CA LEU A 176 1.32 -17.58 -8.60
C LEU A 176 0.33 -17.83 -7.45
N GLY A 177 -0.71 -18.63 -7.70
CA GLY A 177 -1.81 -18.83 -6.77
C GLY A 177 -2.94 -17.80 -6.96
N ALA A 178 -4.09 -18.08 -6.34
CA ALA A 178 -5.27 -17.25 -6.51
C ALA A 178 -5.02 -15.83 -6.00
N GLY A 179 -5.27 -14.86 -6.86
CA GLY A 179 -5.33 -13.46 -6.47
C GLY A 179 -4.02 -12.69 -6.46
N MET A 180 -2.91 -13.23 -6.91
CA MET A 180 -1.66 -12.47 -7.03
C MET A 180 -1.65 -11.65 -8.33
N ILE A 181 -1.47 -10.34 -8.21
CA ILE A 181 -1.33 -9.39 -9.31
C ILE A 181 0.15 -9.06 -9.47
N ARG A 182 0.67 -9.23 -10.68
CA ARG A 182 2.05 -8.91 -11.02
C ARG A 182 2.17 -7.78 -12.03
N LEU A 183 3.27 -7.06 -11.96
CA LEU A 183 3.75 -6.18 -13.02
C LEU A 183 4.97 -6.84 -13.65
N PRO A 184 4.86 -7.39 -14.89
CA PRO A 184 5.96 -8.11 -15.53
C PRO A 184 7.25 -7.28 -15.60
N GLY A 185 8.37 -7.85 -15.14
CA GLY A 185 9.69 -7.20 -15.11
C GLY A 185 9.98 -6.40 -13.84
N TYR A 186 9.05 -6.33 -12.87
CA TYR A 186 9.30 -5.61 -11.62
C TYR A 186 10.38 -6.27 -10.77
N GLY A 187 10.46 -7.59 -10.76
CA GLY A 187 11.53 -8.34 -10.08
C GLY A 187 12.92 -8.01 -10.64
N ASP A 188 13.05 -7.88 -11.95
CA ASP A 188 14.31 -7.47 -12.59
C ASP A 188 14.66 -6.02 -12.24
N HIS A 189 13.66 -5.13 -12.15
CA HIS A 189 13.87 -3.76 -11.67
C HIS A 189 14.37 -3.75 -10.21
N LEU A 190 13.78 -4.56 -9.33
CA LEU A 190 14.25 -4.70 -7.95
C LEU A 190 15.67 -5.23 -7.89
N ALA A 191 16.00 -6.26 -8.67
CA ALA A 191 17.34 -6.83 -8.74
C ALA A 191 18.38 -5.80 -9.20
N ALA A 192 18.01 -4.93 -10.13
CA ALA A 192 18.91 -3.90 -10.66
C ALA A 192 19.07 -2.67 -9.73
N THR A 193 18.17 -2.47 -8.77
CA THR A 193 18.13 -1.20 -8.00
C THR A 193 18.30 -1.38 -6.50
N VAL A 194 17.45 -2.16 -5.85
CA VAL A 194 17.36 -2.18 -4.37
C VAL A 194 17.65 -3.54 -3.74
N ASP A 195 17.54 -4.62 -4.50
CA ASP A 195 17.68 -5.97 -3.98
C ASP A 195 18.30 -6.92 -5.01
N PRO A 196 19.62 -6.88 -5.19
CA PRO A 196 20.33 -7.73 -6.16
C PRO A 196 20.09 -9.24 -5.98
N HIS A 197 19.63 -9.66 -4.80
CA HIS A 197 19.39 -11.06 -4.45
C HIS A 197 17.92 -11.46 -4.41
N ILE A 198 16.99 -10.62 -4.92
CA ILE A 198 15.54 -10.87 -4.85
C ILE A 198 15.17 -12.24 -5.45
N HIS A 199 15.70 -12.59 -6.60
CA HIS A 199 15.41 -13.86 -7.26
C HIS A 199 15.95 -15.07 -6.47
N GLU A 200 17.11 -14.93 -5.84
CA GLU A 200 17.69 -15.96 -4.98
C GLU A 200 16.85 -16.18 -3.70
N ARG A 201 16.49 -15.08 -3.03
CA ARG A 201 15.65 -15.15 -1.82
C ARG A 201 14.26 -15.72 -2.07
N GLN A 202 13.75 -15.55 -3.28
CA GLN A 202 12.41 -16.02 -3.66
C GLN A 202 12.41 -17.37 -4.40
N GLN A 203 13.51 -18.13 -4.38
CA GLN A 203 13.60 -19.44 -5.06
C GLN A 203 12.57 -20.46 -4.55
N VAL A 204 12.09 -20.33 -3.32
CA VAL A 204 11.05 -21.20 -2.73
C VAL A 204 9.62 -20.76 -3.09
N ALA A 205 9.45 -19.55 -3.60
CA ALA A 205 8.17 -19.04 -4.08
C ALA A 205 7.90 -19.50 -5.53
N PRO A 206 6.65 -19.47 -6.01
CA PRO A 206 6.34 -19.76 -7.40
C PRO A 206 7.12 -18.86 -8.37
N PRO A 207 7.49 -19.35 -9.56
CA PRO A 207 8.17 -18.54 -10.57
C PRO A 207 7.39 -17.26 -10.91
N GLY A 208 8.08 -16.12 -10.96
CA GLY A 208 7.45 -14.81 -11.21
C GLY A 208 6.93 -14.10 -9.95
N PHE A 209 7.12 -14.66 -8.76
CA PHE A 209 6.67 -14.02 -7.52
C PHE A 209 7.38 -12.68 -7.24
N ALA A 210 8.61 -12.50 -7.74
CA ALA A 210 9.33 -11.23 -7.64
C ALA A 210 8.62 -10.05 -8.35
N ASP A 211 7.74 -10.33 -9.30
CA ASP A 211 6.95 -9.35 -10.03
C ASP A 211 5.64 -8.96 -9.31
N VAL A 212 5.29 -9.63 -8.19
CA VAL A 212 4.02 -9.37 -7.50
C VAL A 212 4.02 -7.98 -6.88
N VAL A 213 2.96 -7.22 -7.17
CA VAL A 213 2.78 -5.82 -6.74
C VAL A 213 1.53 -5.60 -5.90
N ALA A 214 0.53 -6.47 -6.01
CA ALA A 214 -0.73 -6.36 -5.28
C ALA A 214 -1.42 -7.73 -5.19
N GLY A 215 -2.51 -7.78 -4.42
CA GLY A 215 -3.40 -8.92 -4.39
C GLY A 215 -4.82 -8.57 -4.85
N VAL A 216 -5.60 -9.57 -5.21
CA VAL A 216 -7.04 -9.46 -5.43
C VAL A 216 -7.76 -10.63 -4.77
N VAL A 217 -8.85 -10.36 -4.09
CA VAL A 217 -9.68 -11.36 -3.41
C VAL A 217 -11.13 -11.17 -3.80
N GLU A 218 -11.78 -12.27 -4.13
CA GLU A 218 -13.24 -12.27 -4.30
C GLU A 218 -13.89 -12.17 -2.91
N ASP A 219 -14.74 -11.15 -2.76
CA ASP A 219 -15.51 -10.89 -1.58
C ASP A 219 -16.97 -10.74 -2.00
N ALA A 220 -17.71 -11.86 -1.93
CA ALA A 220 -19.09 -11.92 -2.41
C ALA A 220 -20.04 -10.98 -1.63
N ASP A 221 -19.68 -10.60 -0.43
CA ASP A 221 -20.45 -9.70 0.43
C ASP A 221 -20.06 -8.22 0.27
N ALA A 222 -19.05 -7.91 -0.55
CA ALA A 222 -18.63 -6.55 -0.80
C ALA A 222 -19.70 -5.78 -1.61
N GLU A 223 -20.28 -4.74 -1.02
CA GLU A 223 -21.22 -3.84 -1.72
C GLU A 223 -20.56 -3.05 -2.86
N GLN A 224 -19.29 -2.73 -2.69
CA GLN A 224 -18.41 -2.14 -3.72
C GLN A 224 -16.97 -2.63 -3.53
N ALA A 225 -16.19 -2.57 -4.60
CA ALA A 225 -14.78 -2.91 -4.51
C ALA A 225 -14.02 -1.89 -3.64
N ALA A 226 -13.01 -2.37 -2.92
CA ALA A 226 -12.18 -1.54 -2.06
C ALA A 226 -10.73 -2.06 -1.99
N TRP A 227 -9.78 -1.13 -1.90
CA TRP A 227 -8.40 -1.46 -1.59
C TRP A 227 -8.22 -1.57 -0.07
N GLN A 228 -7.71 -2.71 0.37
CA GLN A 228 -7.36 -2.98 1.77
C GLN A 228 -5.85 -3.02 1.92
N VAL A 229 -5.33 -2.21 2.86
CA VAL A 229 -3.89 -2.13 3.13
C VAL A 229 -3.50 -3.19 4.15
N THR A 230 -2.37 -3.86 3.91
CA THR A 230 -1.82 -4.91 4.77
C THR A 230 -0.47 -4.50 5.30
N PHE A 231 -0.28 -4.60 6.61
CA PHE A 231 0.99 -4.36 7.29
C PHE A 231 1.57 -5.67 7.81
N THR A 232 2.87 -5.87 7.63
CA THR A 232 3.59 -7.00 8.21
C THR A 232 3.68 -6.83 9.72
N VAL A 233 3.49 -7.90 10.45
CA VAL A 233 3.73 -7.99 11.90
C VAL A 233 4.58 -9.21 12.23
N ALA A 234 5.34 -9.14 13.32
CA ALA A 234 6.16 -10.25 13.78
C ALA A 234 5.31 -11.41 14.36
N ASP A 235 4.24 -11.05 15.08
CA ASP A 235 3.25 -11.97 15.64
C ASP A 235 1.85 -11.36 15.48
N ARG A 236 0.96 -12.07 14.76
CA ARG A 236 -0.40 -11.63 14.48
C ARG A 236 -1.25 -11.52 15.74
N ASP A 237 -1.13 -12.50 16.65
CA ASP A 237 -1.98 -12.57 17.84
C ASP A 237 -1.58 -11.50 18.86
N GLU A 238 -0.27 -11.32 19.08
CA GLU A 238 0.24 -10.26 19.95
C GLU A 238 -0.11 -8.87 19.41
N SER A 239 0.01 -8.67 18.09
CA SER A 239 -0.33 -7.41 17.43
C SER A 239 -1.82 -7.12 17.50
N ALA A 240 -2.68 -8.12 17.31
CA ALA A 240 -4.12 -7.98 17.45
C ALA A 240 -4.52 -7.60 18.89
N LEU A 241 -3.96 -8.29 19.90
CA LEU A 241 -4.16 -7.93 21.31
C LEU A 241 -3.66 -6.53 21.65
N THR A 242 -2.55 -6.11 21.04
CA THR A 242 -2.03 -4.74 21.19
C THR A 242 -2.99 -3.72 20.59
N ALA A 243 -3.49 -3.99 19.38
CA ALA A 243 -4.48 -3.13 18.72
C ALA A 243 -5.76 -2.97 19.58
N GLU A 244 -6.28 -4.07 20.17
CA GLU A 244 -7.44 -4.02 21.06
C GLU A 244 -7.17 -3.18 22.31
N ARG A 245 -6.00 -3.32 22.95
CA ARG A 245 -5.59 -2.48 24.10
C ARG A 245 -5.52 -0.99 23.75
N LEU A 246 -5.21 -0.67 22.48
CA LEU A 246 -5.20 0.68 21.95
C LEU A 246 -6.56 1.16 21.44
N GLY A 247 -7.61 0.35 21.58
CA GLY A 247 -9.00 0.70 21.26
C GLY A 247 -9.48 0.27 19.87
N ALA A 248 -8.74 -0.54 19.15
CA ALA A 248 -9.19 -1.13 17.89
C ALA A 248 -10.18 -2.29 18.14
N THR A 249 -10.90 -2.67 17.08
CA THR A 249 -11.76 -3.86 17.06
C THR A 249 -11.17 -4.87 16.07
N VAL A 250 -10.95 -6.11 16.50
CA VAL A 250 -10.63 -7.21 15.59
C VAL A 250 -11.91 -7.65 14.89
N LEU A 251 -11.94 -7.54 13.55
CA LEU A 251 -13.12 -7.88 12.74
C LEU A 251 -13.11 -9.35 12.32
N SER A 252 -11.93 -9.87 11.96
CA SER A 252 -11.75 -11.27 11.60
C SER A 252 -10.31 -11.71 11.81
N SER A 253 -10.11 -13.02 11.92
CA SER A 253 -8.78 -13.65 11.89
C SER A 253 -8.84 -14.85 10.96
N SER A 254 -7.77 -15.05 10.19
CA SER A 254 -7.63 -16.15 9.23
C SER A 254 -6.20 -16.67 9.21
N GLU A 255 -6.05 -17.89 8.71
CA GLU A 255 -4.75 -18.54 8.47
C GLU A 255 -4.81 -19.26 7.15
N ASN A 256 -3.71 -19.22 6.42
CA ASN A 256 -3.49 -20.01 5.22
C ASN A 256 -2.09 -20.62 5.26
N ASP A 257 -1.66 -21.31 4.19
CA ASP A 257 -0.37 -22.00 4.14
C ASP A 257 0.85 -21.06 4.28
N TRP A 258 0.67 -19.76 4.16
CA TRP A 258 1.76 -18.77 4.13
C TRP A 258 1.65 -17.69 5.18
N THR A 259 0.42 -17.33 5.58
CA THR A 259 0.19 -16.18 6.46
C THR A 259 -0.86 -16.45 7.52
N ARG A 260 -0.68 -15.78 8.65
CA ARG A 260 -1.70 -15.59 9.68
C ARG A 260 -2.10 -14.13 9.66
N GLU A 261 -3.41 -13.86 9.52
CA GLU A 261 -3.91 -12.51 9.32
C GLU A 261 -4.97 -12.14 10.35
N ALA A 262 -5.04 -10.86 10.68
CA ALA A 262 -6.15 -10.27 11.42
C ALA A 262 -6.56 -8.97 10.73
N VAL A 263 -7.84 -8.85 10.40
CA VAL A 263 -8.42 -7.59 9.94
C VAL A 263 -8.88 -6.83 11.17
N ILE A 264 -8.40 -5.61 11.31
CA ILE A 264 -8.78 -4.74 12.43
C ILE A 264 -9.41 -3.45 11.92
N ARG A 265 -10.25 -2.84 12.76
CA ARG A 265 -10.72 -1.47 12.61
C ARG A 265 -10.09 -0.63 13.70
N ASP A 266 -9.39 0.43 13.32
CA ASP A 266 -8.78 1.35 14.27
C ASP A 266 -9.84 2.13 15.08
N PRO A 267 -9.47 2.86 16.14
CA PRO A 267 -10.41 3.58 16.99
C PRO A 267 -11.24 4.65 16.27
N GLN A 268 -10.82 5.09 15.10
CA GLN A 268 -11.48 6.14 14.33
C GLN A 268 -12.24 5.61 13.10
N GLY A 269 -12.14 4.30 12.82
CA GLY A 269 -12.94 3.62 11.81
C GLY A 269 -12.18 3.09 10.60
N ALA A 270 -10.89 3.39 10.41
CA ALA A 270 -10.10 2.86 9.30
C ALA A 270 -9.82 1.36 9.48
N THR A 271 -9.98 0.61 8.40
CA THR A 271 -9.74 -0.84 8.39
C THR A 271 -8.39 -1.16 7.75
N LEU A 272 -7.64 -2.08 8.36
CA LEU A 272 -6.36 -2.57 7.85
C LEU A 272 -6.18 -4.05 8.22
N THR A 273 -5.24 -4.72 7.55
CA THR A 273 -4.85 -6.10 7.85
C THR A 273 -3.48 -6.13 8.51
N LEU A 274 -3.37 -6.89 9.59
CA LEU A 274 -2.11 -7.31 10.19
C LEU A 274 -1.77 -8.69 9.62
N SER A 275 -0.60 -8.87 9.03
CA SER A 275 -0.20 -10.12 8.37
C SER A 275 1.15 -10.58 8.89
N GLN A 276 1.18 -11.78 9.47
CA GLN A 276 2.37 -12.49 9.88
C GLN A 276 2.73 -13.51 8.81
N PHE A 277 3.96 -13.47 8.28
CA PHE A 277 4.48 -14.55 7.44
C PHE A 277 4.77 -15.77 8.32
N ALA A 278 4.03 -16.83 8.11
CA ALA A 278 4.09 -18.07 8.90
C ALA A 278 3.87 -19.29 7.97
N PRO A 279 4.84 -19.59 7.08
CA PRO A 279 4.71 -20.74 6.18
C PRO A 279 4.57 -22.03 6.98
N ALA A 280 3.71 -22.94 6.49
CA ALA A 280 3.59 -24.28 7.05
C ALA A 280 4.97 -24.98 7.02
N GLU A 281 5.32 -25.68 8.09
CA GLU A 281 6.51 -26.52 8.08
C GLU A 281 6.29 -27.67 7.07
N TRP A 282 7.19 -27.79 6.07
CA TRP A 282 7.20 -28.87 5.08
C TRP A 282 8.08 -30.02 5.52
#